data_67f0fe101a2d8b24362b064c1a436af2
#
_entry.id   67f0fe101a2d8b24362b064c1a436af2
#
_cell.length_a   1.000
_cell.length_b   1.000
_cell.length_c   1.000
_cell.angle_alpha   90.00
_cell.angle_beta   90.00
_cell.angle_gamma   90.00
#
_symmetry.space_group_name_H-M   'P 1'
#
loop_
_entity.id
_entity.type
_entity.pdbx_description
1 polymer ?
#
loop_
_entity_poly.entity_id
_entity_poly.type
_entity_poly.pdbx_seq_one_letter_code
_entity_poly.pdbx_strand_id
1 'polypeptide(L)'
;IGAVNVIKFTKGLFGKKLKGYNSDIIGFKRSIEPLLNETHRKALILGTGGASKAVFQGLKQLGVGATLVSRKPKEHCITYEEITPKTMQQYTVIVNTTPLGMYPNINACPDIPYDLLTPDHLLYDLLYNPDETLFMKKGKEKGAVVKNGLEMLLLQAFAAWEIWQK
;
A
#
# COMPACT_ATOMS: atom_id res chain seq x y z
N ILE A 1 0.95 13.68 7.47
CA ILE A 1 0.71 12.23 7.64
C ILE A 1 1.57 11.60 8.74
N GLY A 2 2.54 12.38 9.27
CA GLY A 2 3.47 11.89 10.30
C GLY A 2 4.51 10.88 9.79
N ALA A 3 4.85 10.93 8.50
CA ALA A 3 5.95 10.17 7.89
C ALA A 3 6.62 11.03 6.83
N VAL A 4 7.95 11.13 6.89
CA VAL A 4 8.80 11.89 5.97
C VAL A 4 9.91 10.97 5.46
N ASN A 5 10.12 10.91 4.15
CA ASN A 5 11.22 10.16 3.54
C ASN A 5 12.11 11.03 2.63
N VAL A 6 11.70 12.29 2.35
CA VAL A 6 12.49 13.25 1.58
C VAL A 6 12.60 14.56 2.36
N ILE A 7 13.82 15.07 2.53
CA ILE A 7 14.08 16.37 3.16
C ILE A 7 14.74 17.30 2.13
N LYS A 8 14.19 18.50 1.99
CA LYS A 8 14.73 19.54 1.13
C LYS A 8 15.16 20.75 1.96
N PHE A 9 16.36 21.26 1.67
CA PHE A 9 16.84 22.52 2.19
C PHE A 9 16.37 23.66 1.29
N THR A 10 15.67 24.63 1.84
CA THR A 10 15.22 25.83 1.12
C THR A 10 15.81 27.08 1.77
N LYS A 11 16.02 28.14 0.98
CA LYS A 11 16.42 29.45 1.53
C LYS A 11 15.20 30.08 2.19
N GLY A 12 15.29 30.44 3.45
CA GLY A 12 14.28 31.20 4.19
C GLY A 12 14.76 32.62 4.49
N LEU A 13 13.86 33.48 4.91
CA LEU A 13 14.15 34.93 5.24
C LEU A 13 15.24 35.08 6.31
N PHE A 14 15.35 34.11 7.24
CA PHE A 14 16.28 34.10 8.38
C PHE A 14 17.25 32.92 8.37
N GLY A 15 17.56 32.31 7.17
CA GLY A 15 18.50 31.22 7.05
C GLY A 15 17.94 30.02 6.29
N LYS A 16 18.58 28.85 6.46
CA LYS A 16 18.14 27.59 5.82
C LYS A 16 16.88 27.05 6.50
N LYS A 17 15.85 26.76 5.72
CA LYS A 17 14.61 26.10 6.17
C LYS A 17 14.58 24.66 5.68
N LEU A 18 14.22 23.72 6.56
CA LEU A 18 13.96 22.32 6.20
C LEU A 18 12.49 22.13 5.83
N LYS A 19 12.25 21.43 4.73
CA LYS A 19 10.91 21.02 4.32
C LYS A 19 10.89 19.51 4.09
N GLY A 20 10.00 18.82 4.82
CA GLY A 20 9.80 17.38 4.71
C GLY A 20 8.72 17.04 3.69
N TYR A 21 8.93 15.97 2.94
CA TYR A 21 8.00 15.42 1.95
C TYR A 21 7.90 13.91 2.12
N ASN A 22 6.85 13.32 1.52
CA ASN A 22 6.71 11.88 1.44
C ASN A 22 6.50 11.49 -0.03
N SER A 23 7.55 10.93 -0.66
CA SER A 23 7.50 10.48 -2.04
C SER A 23 6.80 9.13 -2.21
N ASP A 24 6.66 8.32 -1.13
CA ASP A 24 5.96 7.03 -1.17
C ASP A 24 4.49 7.20 -1.53
N ILE A 25 3.84 8.30 -1.06
CA ILE A 25 2.45 8.62 -1.44
C ILE A 25 2.34 8.78 -2.95
N ILE A 26 3.29 9.51 -3.55
CA ILE A 26 3.30 9.79 -4.99
C ILE A 26 3.56 8.51 -5.77
N GLY A 27 4.56 7.74 -5.35
CA GLY A 27 4.91 6.46 -5.97
C GLY A 27 3.75 5.46 -5.94
N PHE A 28 3.18 5.24 -4.76
CA PHE A 28 2.04 4.36 -4.58
C PHE A 28 0.84 4.80 -5.42
N LYS A 29 0.44 6.06 -5.30
CA LYS A 29 -0.70 6.60 -6.02
C LYS A 29 -0.57 6.40 -7.53
N ARG A 30 0.56 6.82 -8.12
CA ARG A 30 0.81 6.71 -9.57
C ARG A 30 0.83 5.26 -10.06
N SER A 31 1.31 4.32 -9.23
CA SER A 31 1.42 2.91 -9.61
C SER A 31 0.10 2.12 -9.49
N ILE A 32 -0.79 2.49 -8.55
CA ILE A 32 -2.07 1.80 -8.36
C ILE A 32 -3.19 2.39 -9.21
N GLU A 33 -3.18 3.70 -9.45
CA GLU A 33 -4.26 4.44 -10.14
C GLU A 33 -4.70 3.81 -11.47
N PRO A 34 -3.77 3.35 -12.37
CA PRO A 34 -4.16 2.72 -13.63
C PRO A 34 -4.87 1.36 -13.48
N LEU A 35 -4.79 0.73 -12.30
CA LEU A 35 -5.40 -0.58 -12.01
C LEU A 35 -6.78 -0.44 -11.34
N LEU A 36 -7.13 0.77 -10.91
CA LEU A 36 -8.40 1.01 -10.25
C LEU A 36 -9.53 1.15 -11.27
N ASN A 37 -10.70 0.66 -10.89
CA ASN A 37 -11.95 0.79 -11.64
C ASN A 37 -13.10 1.15 -10.68
N GLU A 38 -14.34 1.23 -11.20
CA GLU A 38 -15.52 1.65 -10.44
C GLU A 38 -15.89 0.73 -9.27
N THR A 39 -15.43 -0.53 -9.29
CA THR A 39 -15.69 -1.51 -8.21
C THR A 39 -14.71 -1.33 -7.04
N HIS A 40 -13.56 -0.71 -7.26
CA HIS A 40 -12.49 -0.52 -6.28
C HIS A 40 -12.74 0.68 -5.35
N ARG A 41 -13.85 0.64 -4.60
CA ARG A 41 -14.27 1.75 -3.73
C ARG A 41 -13.72 1.69 -2.32
N LYS A 42 -13.35 0.49 -1.84
CA LYS A 42 -12.81 0.26 -0.49
C LYS A 42 -11.59 -0.63 -0.52
N ALA A 43 -10.63 -0.32 0.33
CA ALA A 43 -9.37 -1.03 0.45
C ALA A 43 -9.08 -1.50 1.89
N LEU A 44 -8.58 -2.72 2.03
CA LEU A 44 -7.90 -3.19 3.24
C LEU A 44 -6.41 -2.91 3.10
N ILE A 45 -5.81 -2.30 4.12
CA ILE A 45 -4.37 -2.10 4.23
C ILE A 45 -3.86 -3.03 5.32
N LEU A 46 -3.13 -4.06 4.93
CA LEU A 46 -2.58 -5.06 5.84
C LEU A 46 -1.30 -4.51 6.48
N GLY A 47 -1.36 -4.23 7.80
CA GLY A 47 -0.28 -3.63 8.56
C GLY A 47 -0.54 -2.19 8.98
N THR A 48 0.19 -1.74 10.01
CA THR A 48 0.02 -0.41 10.64
C THR A 48 1.36 0.34 10.80
N GLY A 49 2.34 0.02 9.96
CA GLY A 49 3.68 0.63 9.95
C GLY A 49 3.74 1.96 9.19
N GLY A 50 4.95 2.47 8.97
CA GLY A 50 5.17 3.73 8.25
C GLY A 50 4.61 3.72 6.83
N ALA A 51 4.83 2.63 6.09
CA ALA A 51 4.35 2.49 4.71
C ALA A 51 2.81 2.50 4.61
N SER A 52 2.10 1.93 5.60
CA SER A 52 0.64 1.95 5.62
C SER A 52 0.04 3.36 5.66
N LYS A 53 0.74 4.32 6.27
CA LYS A 53 0.32 5.73 6.31
C LYS A 53 0.37 6.37 4.91
N ALA A 54 1.41 6.07 4.14
CA ALA A 54 1.55 6.57 2.77
C ALA A 54 0.47 5.96 1.86
N VAL A 55 0.23 4.64 1.98
CA VAL A 55 -0.82 3.92 1.26
C VAL A 55 -2.21 4.47 1.60
N PHE A 56 -2.51 4.65 2.88
CA PHE A 56 -3.78 5.22 3.35
C PHE A 56 -4.03 6.60 2.73
N GLN A 57 -3.02 7.47 2.76
CA GLN A 57 -3.13 8.81 2.19
C GLN A 57 -3.27 8.78 0.67
N GLY A 58 -2.54 7.89 -0.01
CA GLY A 58 -2.64 7.70 -1.46
C GLY A 58 -4.03 7.25 -1.89
N LEU A 59 -4.59 6.23 -1.24
CA LEU A 59 -5.95 5.75 -1.48
C LEU A 59 -7.01 6.83 -1.23
N LYS A 60 -6.87 7.57 -0.12
CA LYS A 60 -7.75 8.70 0.18
C LYS A 60 -7.75 9.76 -0.92
N GLN A 61 -6.58 10.09 -1.48
CA GLN A 61 -6.48 11.06 -2.60
C GLN A 61 -7.10 10.53 -3.90
N LEU A 62 -7.21 9.21 -4.06
CA LEU A 62 -7.86 8.54 -5.19
C LEU A 62 -9.37 8.31 -4.95
N GLY A 63 -9.92 8.75 -3.81
CA GLY A 63 -11.33 8.56 -3.47
C GLY A 63 -11.68 7.13 -3.01
N VAL A 64 -10.67 6.30 -2.72
CA VAL A 64 -10.85 4.93 -2.21
C VAL A 64 -10.87 4.96 -0.69
N GLY A 65 -11.96 4.50 -0.07
CA GLY A 65 -12.07 4.35 1.38
C GLY A 65 -11.14 3.25 1.89
N ALA A 66 -10.36 3.49 2.94
CA ALA A 66 -9.37 2.53 3.41
C ALA A 66 -9.54 2.19 4.90
N THR A 67 -9.36 0.92 5.24
CA THR A 67 -9.35 0.40 6.61
C THR A 67 -8.04 -0.34 6.87
N LEU A 68 -7.41 -0.03 7.99
CA LEU A 68 -6.17 -0.69 8.42
C LEU A 68 -6.50 -2.02 9.09
N VAL A 69 -5.68 -3.04 8.80
CA VAL A 69 -5.76 -4.36 9.44
C VAL A 69 -4.54 -4.55 10.34
N SER A 70 -4.80 -4.86 11.61
CA SER A 70 -3.78 -5.08 12.64
C SER A 70 -3.81 -6.52 13.17
N ARG A 71 -2.66 -7.03 13.61
CA ARG A 71 -2.56 -8.34 14.28
C ARG A 71 -3.17 -8.36 15.69
N LYS A 72 -3.32 -7.19 16.31
CA LYS A 72 -3.90 -7.02 17.63
C LYS A 72 -4.92 -5.89 17.57
N PRO A 73 -5.94 -5.91 18.43
CA PRO A 73 -6.90 -4.81 18.53
C PRO A 73 -6.18 -3.47 18.69
N LYS A 74 -6.54 -2.51 17.87
CA LYS A 74 -5.98 -1.17 17.85
C LYS A 74 -7.03 -0.18 17.38
N GLU A 75 -7.00 1.02 17.95
CA GLU A 75 -7.91 2.09 17.57
C GLU A 75 -7.86 2.36 16.05
N HIS A 76 -9.03 2.53 15.45
CA HIS A 76 -9.22 2.73 13.99
C HIS A 76 -8.68 1.61 13.08
N CYS A 77 -8.51 0.40 13.61
CA CYS A 77 -8.11 -0.79 12.85
C CYS A 77 -9.11 -1.92 13.09
N ILE A 78 -9.22 -2.83 12.12
CA ILE A 78 -9.81 -4.15 12.34
C ILE A 78 -8.70 -5.19 12.52
N THR A 79 -9.01 -6.34 13.11
CA THR A 79 -8.09 -7.47 13.18
C THR A 79 -8.29 -8.41 11.99
N TYR A 80 -7.36 -9.37 11.80
CA TYR A 80 -7.50 -10.37 10.72
C TYR A 80 -8.74 -11.26 10.93
N GLU A 81 -9.11 -11.56 12.18
CA GLU A 81 -10.29 -12.34 12.53
C GLU A 81 -11.61 -11.62 12.18
N GLU A 82 -11.58 -10.31 12.06
CA GLU A 82 -12.72 -9.49 11.67
C GLU A 82 -12.90 -9.36 10.14
N ILE A 83 -12.01 -9.98 9.35
CA ILE A 83 -12.15 -10.05 7.88
C ILE A 83 -13.17 -11.16 7.54
N THR A 84 -14.43 -10.79 7.51
CA THR A 84 -15.56 -11.67 7.20
C THR A 84 -15.82 -11.77 5.68
N PRO A 85 -16.67 -12.72 5.21
CA PRO A 85 -17.11 -12.73 3.81
C PRO A 85 -17.72 -11.41 3.34
N LYS A 86 -18.48 -10.74 4.22
CA LYS A 86 -19.04 -9.41 3.94
C LYS A 86 -17.95 -8.36 3.76
N THR A 87 -16.90 -8.42 4.58
CA THR A 87 -15.74 -7.53 4.45
C THR A 87 -15.07 -7.75 3.09
N MET A 88 -14.83 -8.99 2.70
CA MET A 88 -14.20 -9.32 1.40
C MET A 88 -15.03 -8.85 0.21
N GLN A 89 -16.35 -8.95 0.27
CA GLN A 89 -17.24 -8.42 -0.79
C GLN A 89 -17.19 -6.89 -0.93
N GLN A 90 -16.97 -6.16 0.17
CA GLN A 90 -16.96 -4.71 0.17
C GLN A 90 -15.58 -4.10 -0.13
N TYR A 91 -14.52 -4.80 0.23
CA TYR A 91 -13.13 -4.34 0.13
C TYR A 91 -12.41 -5.08 -0.99
N THR A 92 -12.61 -4.62 -2.20
CA THR A 92 -12.06 -5.25 -3.41
C THR A 92 -10.60 -4.89 -3.68
N VAL A 93 -10.02 -3.94 -2.96
CA VAL A 93 -8.58 -3.63 -2.99
C VAL A 93 -7.92 -4.12 -1.70
N ILE A 94 -6.85 -4.89 -1.80
CA ILE A 94 -6.09 -5.38 -0.65
C ILE A 94 -4.62 -5.04 -0.85
N VAL A 95 -4.06 -4.22 0.07
CA VAL A 95 -2.68 -3.76 -0.02
C VAL A 95 -1.85 -4.36 1.10
N ASN A 96 -0.85 -5.18 0.77
CA ASN A 96 0.12 -5.69 1.73
C ASN A 96 1.20 -4.63 2.01
N THR A 97 1.22 -4.11 3.23
CA THR A 97 2.27 -3.22 3.75
C THR A 97 3.12 -3.88 4.83
N THR A 98 2.97 -5.20 5.01
CA THR A 98 3.76 -6.00 5.96
C THR A 98 5.02 -6.55 5.28
N PRO A 99 6.03 -7.00 6.05
CA PRO A 99 7.19 -7.68 5.49
C PRO A 99 6.96 -9.17 5.20
N LEU A 100 5.72 -9.68 5.34
CA LEU A 100 5.40 -11.09 5.13
C LEU A 100 5.51 -11.46 3.65
N GLY A 101 6.39 -12.39 3.33
CA GLY A 101 6.69 -12.81 1.96
C GLY A 101 7.96 -12.20 1.37
N MET A 102 8.64 -11.30 2.12
CA MET A 102 9.93 -10.74 1.73
C MET A 102 11.04 -11.78 1.90
N TYR A 103 12.00 -11.79 0.99
CA TYR A 103 13.21 -12.60 1.13
C TYR A 103 13.93 -12.33 2.47
N PRO A 104 14.41 -13.34 3.22
CA PRO A 104 14.46 -14.77 2.85
C PRO A 104 13.16 -15.56 3.16
N ASN A 105 12.19 -15.00 3.87
CA ASN A 105 10.97 -15.69 4.33
C ASN A 105 9.85 -15.66 3.27
N ILE A 106 10.16 -16.11 2.06
CA ILE A 106 9.25 -16.04 0.89
C ILE A 106 8.00 -16.91 1.01
N ASN A 107 7.98 -17.87 1.93
CA ASN A 107 6.84 -18.78 2.17
C ASN A 107 5.80 -18.20 3.15
N ALA A 108 6.01 -16.98 3.65
CA ALA A 108 5.05 -16.29 4.49
C ALA A 108 4.12 -15.39 3.66
N CYS A 109 2.88 -15.22 4.11
CA CYS A 109 1.95 -14.24 3.54
C CYS A 109 0.97 -13.77 4.64
N PRO A 110 0.31 -12.62 4.47
CA PRO A 110 -0.76 -12.19 5.37
C PRO A 110 -1.89 -13.23 5.44
N ASP A 111 -2.45 -13.44 6.63
CA ASP A 111 -3.49 -14.44 6.89
C ASP A 111 -4.90 -13.86 6.60
N ILE A 112 -5.22 -13.74 5.31
CA ILE A 112 -6.54 -13.31 4.84
C ILE A 112 -7.30 -14.51 4.25
N PRO A 113 -8.64 -14.46 4.15
CA PRO A 113 -9.44 -15.54 3.58
C PRO A 113 -9.32 -15.57 2.05
N TYR A 114 -8.21 -16.10 1.52
CA TYR A 114 -7.91 -16.15 0.08
C TYR A 114 -9.00 -16.87 -0.74
N ASP A 115 -9.73 -17.80 -0.15
CA ASP A 115 -10.81 -18.52 -0.84
C ASP A 115 -12.01 -17.63 -1.18
N LEU A 116 -12.11 -16.46 -0.58
CA LEU A 116 -13.15 -15.46 -0.84
C LEU A 116 -12.73 -14.43 -1.91
N LEU A 117 -11.52 -14.53 -2.45
CA LEU A 117 -11.08 -13.68 -3.55
C LEU A 117 -11.83 -14.01 -4.84
N THR A 118 -12.04 -12.99 -5.65
CA THR A 118 -12.71 -13.06 -6.96
C THR A 118 -11.90 -12.28 -8.00
N PRO A 119 -12.21 -12.38 -9.29
CA PRO A 119 -11.58 -11.55 -10.33
C PRO A 119 -11.76 -10.04 -10.16
N ASP A 120 -12.72 -9.59 -9.35
CA ASP A 120 -12.92 -8.16 -9.03
C ASP A 120 -11.92 -7.64 -7.99
N HIS A 121 -11.14 -8.52 -7.36
CA HIS A 121 -10.14 -8.09 -6.39
C HIS A 121 -8.84 -7.63 -7.04
N LEU A 122 -8.25 -6.60 -6.47
CA LEU A 122 -6.90 -6.10 -6.76
C LEU A 122 -6.02 -6.31 -5.52
N LEU A 123 -5.02 -7.16 -5.62
CA LEU A 123 -4.01 -7.37 -4.60
C LEU A 123 -2.74 -6.60 -4.96
N TYR A 124 -2.40 -5.62 -4.15
CA TYR A 124 -1.18 -4.82 -4.30
C TYR A 124 -0.20 -5.18 -3.18
N ASP A 125 0.98 -5.68 -3.53
CA ASP A 125 2.06 -5.95 -2.57
C ASP A 125 3.11 -4.84 -2.65
N LEU A 126 3.47 -4.22 -1.52
CA LEU A 126 4.56 -3.25 -1.50
C LEU A 126 5.93 -3.92 -1.69
N LEU A 127 6.01 -5.22 -1.49
CA LEU A 127 7.23 -6.00 -1.71
C LEU A 127 7.51 -6.13 -3.21
N TYR A 128 8.82 -6.17 -3.55
CA TYR A 128 9.32 -6.37 -4.91
C TYR A 128 10.40 -7.45 -5.01
N ASN A 129 10.78 -8.03 -3.90
CA ASN A 129 11.69 -9.18 -3.82
C ASN A 129 11.15 -10.21 -2.82
N PRO A 130 10.68 -11.37 -3.28
CA PRO A 130 10.66 -11.86 -4.67
C PRO A 130 9.74 -11.04 -5.58
N ASP A 131 9.91 -11.15 -6.90
CA ASP A 131 9.06 -10.48 -7.90
C ASP A 131 7.59 -10.87 -7.78
N GLU A 132 7.31 -12.14 -7.47
CA GLU A 132 5.98 -12.66 -7.14
C GLU A 132 5.99 -13.26 -5.73
N THR A 133 5.32 -12.59 -4.79
CA THR A 133 5.17 -13.07 -3.42
C THR A 133 4.09 -14.16 -3.32
N LEU A 134 4.08 -14.93 -2.21
CA LEU A 134 3.03 -15.92 -1.96
C LEU A 134 1.63 -15.27 -1.88
N PHE A 135 1.53 -14.04 -1.34
CA PHE A 135 0.31 -13.25 -1.34
C PHE A 135 -0.24 -13.03 -2.76
N MET A 136 0.62 -12.62 -3.69
CA MET A 136 0.25 -12.41 -5.09
C MET A 136 -0.12 -13.74 -5.79
N LYS A 137 0.65 -14.81 -5.54
CA LYS A 137 0.39 -16.13 -6.12
C LYS A 137 -0.99 -16.64 -5.77
N LYS A 138 -1.35 -16.59 -4.48
CA LYS A 138 -2.69 -16.97 -4.01
C LYS A 138 -3.80 -16.11 -4.61
N GLY A 139 -3.54 -14.82 -4.81
CA GLY A 139 -4.47 -13.92 -5.51
C GLY A 139 -4.70 -14.32 -6.95
N LYS A 140 -3.64 -14.60 -7.72
CA LYS A 140 -3.71 -15.06 -9.11
C LYS A 140 -4.49 -16.38 -9.26
N GLU A 141 -4.29 -17.31 -8.32
CA GLU A 141 -5.03 -18.61 -8.32
C GLU A 141 -6.55 -18.42 -8.24
N LYS A 142 -7.00 -17.29 -7.69
CA LYS A 142 -8.42 -16.91 -7.60
C LYS A 142 -8.87 -15.94 -8.71
N GLY A 143 -8.00 -15.67 -9.67
CA GLY A 143 -8.28 -14.76 -10.80
C GLY A 143 -8.16 -13.27 -10.46
N ALA A 144 -7.71 -12.91 -9.27
CA ALA A 144 -7.51 -11.51 -8.87
C ALA A 144 -6.38 -10.85 -9.68
N VAL A 145 -6.49 -9.53 -9.90
CA VAL A 145 -5.40 -8.73 -10.43
C VAL A 145 -4.35 -8.55 -9.34
N VAL A 146 -3.08 -8.74 -9.67
CA VAL A 146 -1.99 -8.59 -8.69
C VAL A 146 -0.91 -7.63 -9.19
N LYS A 147 -0.28 -6.90 -8.27
CA LYS A 147 0.79 -5.94 -8.55
C LYS A 147 1.83 -6.00 -7.44
N ASN A 148 3.13 -6.00 -7.81
CA ASN A 148 4.23 -5.85 -6.86
C ASN A 148 4.65 -4.38 -6.69
N GLY A 149 5.54 -4.12 -5.72
CA GLY A 149 5.97 -2.78 -5.33
C GLY A 149 7.08 -2.17 -6.18
N LEU A 150 7.59 -2.85 -7.21
CA LEU A 150 8.76 -2.35 -7.98
C LEU A 150 8.48 -1.01 -8.66
N GLU A 151 7.34 -0.85 -9.31
CA GLU A 151 6.98 0.41 -9.96
C GLU A 151 6.82 1.55 -8.95
N MET A 152 6.20 1.27 -7.78
CA MET A 152 6.12 2.23 -6.68
C MET A 152 7.51 2.69 -6.25
N LEU A 153 8.46 1.76 -6.10
CA LEU A 153 9.85 2.07 -5.74
C LEU A 153 10.51 3.02 -6.74
N LEU A 154 10.34 2.79 -8.04
CA LEU A 154 10.88 3.65 -9.09
C LEU A 154 10.22 5.02 -9.10
N LEU A 155 8.90 5.07 -9.06
CA LEU A 155 8.12 6.31 -9.11
C LEU A 155 8.38 7.21 -7.89
N GLN A 156 8.55 6.64 -6.68
CA GLN A 156 8.91 7.41 -5.50
C GLN A 156 10.31 8.01 -5.60
N ALA A 157 11.26 7.29 -6.22
CA ALA A 157 12.61 7.81 -6.45
C ALA A 157 12.60 8.99 -7.43
N PHE A 158 11.87 8.88 -8.54
CA PHE A 158 11.67 9.99 -9.47
C PHE A 158 10.99 11.19 -8.79
N ALA A 159 9.97 10.96 -7.97
CA ALA A 159 9.30 12.03 -7.22
C ALA A 159 10.24 12.71 -6.23
N ALA A 160 11.11 11.95 -5.54
CA ALA A 160 12.13 12.52 -4.66
C ALA A 160 13.13 13.40 -5.43
N TRP A 161 13.59 12.93 -6.60
CA TRP A 161 14.45 13.69 -7.48
C TRP A 161 13.79 15.01 -7.93
N GLU A 162 12.54 14.97 -8.41
CA GLU A 162 11.79 16.18 -8.79
C GLU A 162 11.64 17.19 -7.64
N ILE A 163 11.44 16.70 -6.39
CA ILE A 163 11.37 17.57 -5.20
C ILE A 163 12.68 18.30 -4.96
N TRP A 164 13.82 17.63 -5.16
CA TRP A 164 15.14 18.25 -4.96
C TRP A 164 15.51 19.27 -6.06
N GLN A 165 15.00 19.07 -7.29
CA GLN A 165 15.28 19.98 -8.42
C GLN A 165 14.49 21.29 -8.37
N LYS A 166 13.31 21.31 -7.77
CA LYS A 166 12.46 22.51 -7.61
C LYS A 166 12.94 23.40 -6.46
#